data_32c9d7cd7b811d64465725c50c905109
#
_entry.id   32c9d7cd7b811d64465725c50c905109
#
_cell.length_a   1.000
_cell.length_b   1.000
_cell.length_c   1.000
_cell.angle_alpha   90.00
_cell.angle_beta   90.00
_cell.angle_gamma   90.00
#
_symmetry.space_group_name_H-M   'P 1'
#
loop_
_entity.id
_entity.type
_entity.pdbx_description
1 polymer ?
#
loop_
_entity_poly.entity_id
_entity_poly.type
_entity_poly.pdbx_seq_one_letter_code
_entity_poly.pdbx_strand_id
1 'polypeptide(L)'
;MELTKNQAVLDWIDQQVALTKPDQVIWIDGSEAQLEQLRQEACATGEMYKLNQEKLPGCYLHRSDPTDVARVESRTFICCKKQEDAGPTNNWMDPQEMYAKLHKLYDGSMKGRTMYVIPYCMSVVGSPFAKYGIELTDSIYVVLNMAIMTRMGAEVVPYLDENFIKGLHARANLDPEERYIVQFPEDNVIMSINSGYGGNVLQGK
;
A
#
# COMPACT_ATOMS: atom_id res chain seq x y z
N MET A 1 10.08 16.07 -1.74
CA MET A 1 9.28 17.31 -1.90
C MET A 1 7.82 16.89 -1.94
N GLU A 2 6.97 17.51 -1.14
CA GLU A 2 5.54 17.24 -1.14
C GLU A 2 4.91 17.66 -2.48
N LEU A 3 3.99 16.84 -3.00
CA LEU A 3 3.33 17.13 -4.28
C LEU A 3 2.01 17.88 -4.12
N THR A 4 1.48 18.00 -2.88
CA THR A 4 0.20 18.66 -2.61
C THR A 4 0.30 19.72 -1.53
N LYS A 5 -0.68 20.62 -1.51
CA LYS A 5 -0.95 21.58 -0.42
C LYS A 5 -2.28 21.28 0.29
N ASN A 6 -2.93 20.17 -0.04
CA ASN A 6 -4.16 19.75 0.62
C ASN A 6 -3.85 19.35 2.06
N GLN A 7 -4.33 20.17 3.00
CA GLN A 7 -4.01 19.98 4.43
C GLN A 7 -4.53 18.65 4.97
N ALA A 8 -5.70 18.21 4.53
CA ALA A 8 -6.26 16.92 4.97
C ALA A 8 -5.39 15.73 4.57
N VAL A 9 -4.76 15.80 3.38
CA VAL A 9 -3.81 14.79 2.91
C VAL A 9 -2.53 14.83 3.73
N LEU A 10 -1.97 16.02 3.95
CA LEU A 10 -0.72 16.19 4.71
C LEU A 10 -0.90 15.75 6.17
N ASP A 11 -1.98 16.18 6.83
CA ASP A 11 -2.27 15.81 8.23
C ASP A 11 -2.41 14.29 8.40
N TRP A 12 -3.05 13.61 7.44
CA TRP A 12 -3.17 12.16 7.48
C TRP A 12 -1.81 11.47 7.30
N ILE A 13 -1.00 11.94 6.35
CA ILE A 13 0.36 11.39 6.13
C ILE A 13 1.21 11.58 7.39
N ASP A 14 1.19 12.78 8.00
CA ASP A 14 1.95 13.06 9.21
C ASP A 14 1.55 12.15 10.38
N GLN A 15 0.25 11.87 10.52
CA GLN A 15 -0.25 10.90 11.51
C GLN A 15 0.33 9.50 11.27
N GLN A 16 0.38 9.05 10.01
CA GLN A 16 0.92 7.73 9.68
C GLN A 16 2.45 7.69 9.83
N VAL A 17 3.16 8.77 9.51
CA VAL A 17 4.60 8.89 9.75
C VAL A 17 4.90 8.81 11.25
N ALA A 18 4.12 9.52 12.09
CA ALA A 18 4.28 9.47 13.54
C ALA A 18 4.03 8.07 14.11
N LEU A 19 3.09 7.32 13.53
CA LEU A 19 2.76 5.95 13.93
C LEU A 19 3.82 4.95 13.47
N THR A 20 4.16 4.93 12.18
CA THR A 20 5.01 3.90 11.58
C THR A 20 6.50 4.17 11.69
N LYS A 21 6.89 5.43 11.92
CA LYS A 21 8.27 5.91 12.17
C LYS A 21 9.26 5.52 11.08
N PRO A 22 9.00 5.85 9.80
CA PRO A 22 9.95 5.60 8.73
C PRO A 22 11.18 6.51 8.86
N ASP A 23 12.33 6.10 8.31
CA ASP A 23 13.54 6.91 8.28
C ASP A 23 13.46 8.01 7.21
N GLN A 24 12.69 7.76 6.15
CA GLN A 24 12.49 8.68 5.03
C GLN A 24 11.05 8.62 4.52
N VAL A 25 10.59 9.73 3.94
CA VAL A 25 9.31 9.82 3.23
C VAL A 25 9.56 10.32 1.82
N ILE A 26 9.18 9.53 0.82
CA ILE A 26 9.37 9.84 -0.60
C ILE A 26 8.03 9.87 -1.32
N TRP A 27 7.73 11.02 -1.92
CA TRP A 27 6.57 11.14 -2.79
C TRP A 27 6.86 10.54 -4.17
N ILE A 28 5.91 9.78 -4.68
CA ILE A 28 5.98 9.19 -6.02
C ILE A 28 5.30 10.15 -6.99
N ASP A 29 6.10 10.71 -7.89
CA ASP A 29 5.62 11.64 -8.92
C ASP A 29 5.09 10.94 -10.19
N GLY A 30 5.36 9.62 -10.31
CA GLY A 30 4.94 8.80 -11.43
C GLY A 30 5.82 8.92 -12.67
N SER A 31 6.93 9.65 -12.61
CA SER A 31 7.85 9.77 -13.73
C SER A 31 8.58 8.46 -14.01
N GLU A 32 8.81 8.14 -15.30
CA GLU A 32 9.56 6.94 -15.68
C GLU A 32 10.98 6.96 -15.10
N ALA A 33 11.59 8.14 -14.95
CA ALA A 33 12.91 8.29 -14.34
C ALA A 33 12.93 7.81 -12.88
N GLN A 34 11.92 8.20 -12.09
CA GLN A 34 11.79 7.76 -10.70
C GLN A 34 11.48 6.25 -10.62
N LEU A 35 10.59 5.75 -11.47
CA LEU A 35 10.25 4.33 -11.51
C LEU A 35 11.44 3.46 -11.91
N GLU A 36 12.26 3.91 -12.87
CA GLU A 36 13.49 3.19 -13.25
C GLU A 36 14.52 3.18 -12.12
N GLN A 37 14.67 4.29 -11.41
CA GLN A 37 15.53 4.33 -10.22
C GLN A 37 15.06 3.31 -9.16
N LEU A 38 13.76 3.23 -8.91
CA LEU A 38 13.19 2.27 -7.96
C LEU A 38 13.38 0.81 -8.43
N ARG A 39 13.26 0.52 -9.73
CA ARG A 39 13.59 -0.83 -10.27
C ARG A 39 15.05 -1.21 -10.03
N GLN A 40 15.96 -0.26 -10.23
CA GLN A 40 17.39 -0.50 -9.97
C GLN A 40 17.66 -0.72 -8.48
N GLU A 41 17.05 0.07 -7.59
CA GLU A 41 17.15 -0.09 -6.15
C GLU A 41 16.59 -1.44 -5.70
N ALA A 42 15.40 -1.82 -6.17
CA ALA A 42 14.79 -3.11 -5.86
C ALA A 42 15.65 -4.30 -6.32
N CYS A 43 16.36 -4.16 -7.45
CA CYS A 43 17.29 -5.17 -7.92
C CYS A 43 18.57 -5.20 -7.07
N ALA A 44 19.08 -4.04 -6.66
CA ALA A 44 20.29 -3.93 -5.84
C ALA A 44 20.08 -4.49 -4.43
N THR A 45 18.90 -4.32 -3.86
CA THR A 45 18.52 -4.85 -2.53
C THR A 45 18.08 -6.31 -2.55
N GLY A 46 17.86 -6.90 -3.73
CA GLY A 46 17.35 -8.26 -3.89
C GLY A 46 15.83 -8.39 -3.68
N GLU A 47 15.11 -7.28 -3.58
CA GLU A 47 13.64 -7.28 -3.54
C GLU A 47 13.05 -7.76 -4.88
N MET A 48 13.73 -7.45 -6.00
CA MET A 48 13.36 -7.90 -7.33
C MET A 48 14.56 -8.45 -8.09
N TYR A 49 14.30 -9.29 -9.07
CA TYR A 49 15.31 -9.87 -9.95
C TYR A 49 14.98 -9.56 -11.41
N LYS A 50 15.91 -8.91 -12.10
CA LYS A 50 15.75 -8.64 -13.53
C LYS A 50 15.85 -9.95 -14.31
N LEU A 51 14.82 -10.28 -15.10
CA LEU A 51 14.81 -11.48 -15.93
C LEU A 51 15.65 -11.27 -17.19
N ASN A 52 15.77 -12.33 -18.02
CA ASN A 52 16.46 -12.24 -19.30
C ASN A 52 15.78 -11.23 -20.21
N GLN A 53 16.40 -10.07 -20.42
CA GLN A 53 15.81 -8.95 -21.14
C GLN A 53 15.77 -9.14 -22.68
N GLU A 54 16.48 -10.10 -23.23
CA GLU A 54 16.38 -10.45 -24.64
C GLU A 54 15.09 -11.25 -24.91
N LYS A 55 14.73 -12.12 -23.96
CA LYS A 55 13.52 -12.97 -24.06
C LYS A 55 12.29 -12.33 -23.46
N LEU A 56 12.46 -11.57 -22.38
CA LEU A 56 11.42 -10.97 -21.55
C LEU A 56 11.76 -9.51 -21.26
N PRO A 57 11.70 -8.62 -22.24
CA PRO A 57 12.03 -7.21 -22.06
C PRO A 57 11.11 -6.55 -21.02
N GLY A 58 11.71 -5.78 -20.10
CA GLY A 58 10.97 -5.08 -19.03
C GLY A 58 10.41 -5.98 -17.92
N CYS A 59 10.72 -7.29 -17.93
CA CYS A 59 10.19 -8.22 -16.93
C CYS A 59 11.14 -8.38 -15.74
N TYR A 60 10.53 -8.42 -14.55
CA TYR A 60 11.20 -8.64 -13.29
C TYR A 60 10.47 -9.73 -12.49
N LEU A 61 11.19 -10.41 -11.61
CA LEU A 61 10.64 -11.39 -10.68
C LEU A 61 10.73 -10.83 -9.26
N HIS A 62 9.62 -10.86 -8.52
CA HIS A 62 9.58 -10.63 -7.08
C HIS A 62 9.12 -11.89 -6.38
N ARG A 63 9.76 -12.19 -5.24
CA ARG A 63 9.36 -13.27 -4.33
C ARG A 63 9.42 -12.78 -2.90
N SER A 64 8.36 -13.03 -2.17
CA SER A 64 8.26 -12.78 -0.75
C SER A 64 8.50 -14.06 0.07
N ASP A 65 8.33 -13.97 1.38
CA ASP A 65 8.41 -15.13 2.29
C ASP A 65 7.46 -16.26 1.84
N PRO A 66 7.82 -17.55 2.01
CA PRO A 66 6.96 -18.68 1.66
C PRO A 66 5.58 -18.66 2.31
N THR A 67 5.45 -18.02 3.47
CA THR A 67 4.16 -17.86 4.18
C THR A 67 3.38 -16.64 3.73
N ASP A 68 4.00 -15.74 2.96
CA ASP A 68 3.36 -14.52 2.48
C ASP A 68 2.45 -14.83 1.29
N VAL A 69 1.16 -14.71 1.50
CA VAL A 69 0.13 -14.90 0.49
C VAL A 69 -0.68 -13.62 0.30
N ALA A 70 -1.11 -13.35 -0.91
CA ALA A 70 -1.87 -12.14 -1.25
C ALA A 70 -3.26 -12.09 -0.60
N ARG A 71 -3.77 -13.21 -0.12
CA ARG A 71 -5.05 -13.32 0.55
C ARG A 71 -4.93 -14.15 1.82
N VAL A 72 -5.48 -13.62 2.90
CA VAL A 72 -5.69 -14.33 4.16
C VAL A 72 -7.15 -14.11 4.55
N GLU A 73 -8.03 -15.01 4.11
CA GLU A 73 -9.48 -14.86 4.29
C GLU A 73 -9.86 -14.73 5.78
N SER A 74 -9.28 -15.55 6.64
CA SER A 74 -9.53 -15.51 8.09
C SER A 74 -9.05 -14.25 8.79
N ARG A 75 -8.22 -13.42 8.14
CA ARG A 75 -7.64 -12.18 8.67
C ARG A 75 -7.96 -10.96 7.81
N THR A 76 -8.92 -11.10 6.90
CA THR A 76 -9.49 -10.00 6.12
C THR A 76 -10.81 -9.58 6.73
N PHE A 77 -10.92 -8.30 7.10
CA PHE A 77 -12.07 -7.76 7.83
C PHE A 77 -12.67 -6.56 7.11
N ILE A 78 -14.00 -6.43 7.24
CA ILE A 78 -14.72 -5.21 6.94
C ILE A 78 -15.27 -4.66 8.26
N CYS A 79 -14.68 -3.55 8.71
CA CYS A 79 -14.96 -2.94 10.01
C CYS A 79 -15.87 -1.72 9.83
N CYS A 80 -17.11 -1.96 9.45
CA CYS A 80 -18.18 -0.97 9.42
C CYS A 80 -18.87 -0.85 10.79
N LYS A 81 -19.61 0.24 11.01
CA LYS A 81 -20.27 0.55 12.30
C LYS A 81 -21.29 -0.52 12.72
N LYS A 82 -21.95 -1.14 11.75
CA LYS A 82 -22.94 -2.20 12.00
C LYS A 82 -22.46 -3.49 11.37
N GLN A 83 -22.42 -4.57 12.11
CA GLN A 83 -21.98 -5.87 11.62
C GLN A 83 -22.77 -6.34 10.39
N GLU A 84 -24.07 -6.05 10.32
CA GLU A 84 -24.92 -6.39 9.19
C GLU A 84 -24.46 -5.78 7.86
N ASP A 85 -23.80 -4.61 7.90
CA ASP A 85 -23.30 -3.90 6.71
C ASP A 85 -22.01 -4.53 6.16
N ALA A 86 -21.33 -5.38 6.95
CA ALA A 86 -20.14 -6.11 6.47
C ALA A 86 -20.49 -7.20 5.44
N GLY A 87 -21.76 -7.58 5.34
CA GLY A 87 -22.22 -8.64 4.48
C GLY A 87 -22.08 -10.05 5.10
N PRO A 88 -22.71 -11.06 4.50
CA PRO A 88 -22.89 -12.37 5.14
C PRO A 88 -21.64 -13.26 5.15
N THR A 89 -20.63 -12.94 4.35
CA THR A 89 -19.44 -13.80 4.16
C THR A 89 -18.13 -13.16 4.62
N ASN A 90 -18.17 -11.91 5.08
CA ASN A 90 -16.98 -11.20 5.51
C ASN A 90 -16.79 -11.30 7.02
N ASN A 91 -15.53 -11.35 7.46
CA ASN A 91 -15.23 -11.18 8.89
C ASN A 91 -15.51 -9.73 9.28
N TRP A 92 -16.03 -9.56 10.47
CA TRP A 92 -16.30 -8.26 11.07
C TRP A 92 -15.67 -8.15 12.46
N MET A 93 -15.25 -6.97 12.80
CA MET A 93 -14.84 -6.55 14.15
C MET A 93 -15.26 -5.10 14.34
N ASP A 94 -15.55 -4.69 15.57
CA ASP A 94 -15.83 -3.30 15.88
C ASP A 94 -14.69 -2.40 15.39
N PRO A 95 -14.97 -1.29 14.68
CA PRO A 95 -13.94 -0.41 14.13
C PRO A 95 -12.96 0.10 15.18
N GLN A 96 -13.41 0.49 16.38
CA GLN A 96 -12.53 1.03 17.41
C GLN A 96 -11.59 -0.04 17.97
N GLU A 97 -12.11 -1.25 18.20
CA GLU A 97 -11.29 -2.39 18.62
C GLU A 97 -10.24 -2.74 17.58
N MET A 98 -10.62 -2.76 16.29
CA MET A 98 -9.69 -3.04 15.20
C MET A 98 -8.63 -1.95 15.05
N TYR A 99 -9.00 -0.67 15.11
CA TYR A 99 -8.02 0.42 15.11
C TYR A 99 -7.03 0.29 16.28
N ALA A 100 -7.51 0.01 17.49
CA ALA A 100 -6.65 -0.16 18.66
C ALA A 100 -5.67 -1.34 18.48
N LYS A 101 -6.10 -2.41 17.82
CA LYS A 101 -5.27 -3.57 17.49
C LYS A 101 -4.22 -3.21 16.43
N LEU A 102 -4.65 -2.62 15.31
CA LEU A 102 -3.77 -2.25 14.22
C LEU A 102 -2.74 -1.20 14.64
N HIS A 103 -3.11 -0.20 15.44
CA HIS A 103 -2.16 0.79 15.94
C HIS A 103 -0.99 0.16 16.69
N LYS A 104 -1.22 -0.92 17.45
CA LYS A 104 -0.12 -1.63 18.13
C LYS A 104 0.80 -2.32 17.13
N LEU A 105 0.26 -2.89 16.06
CA LEU A 105 1.04 -3.58 15.04
C LEU A 105 1.82 -2.60 14.15
N TYR A 106 1.23 -1.43 13.87
CA TYR A 106 1.85 -0.40 13.04
C TYR A 106 2.88 0.45 13.80
N ASP A 107 2.88 0.48 15.13
CA ASP A 107 3.82 1.32 15.90
C ASP A 107 5.27 0.96 15.57
N GLY A 108 5.92 1.87 14.84
CA GLY A 108 7.32 1.71 14.41
C GLY A 108 7.54 0.65 13.33
N SER A 109 6.49 0.19 12.64
CA SER A 109 6.57 -0.88 11.62
C SER A 109 7.46 -0.56 10.43
N MET A 110 7.74 0.73 10.17
CA MET A 110 8.60 1.18 9.07
C MET A 110 9.97 1.69 9.50
N LYS A 111 10.38 1.48 10.76
CA LYS A 111 11.73 1.87 11.23
C LYS A 111 12.81 1.21 10.36
N GLY A 112 13.84 1.97 10.00
CA GLY A 112 14.91 1.52 9.10
C GLY A 112 14.48 1.45 7.63
N ARG A 113 13.31 1.96 7.26
CA ARG A 113 12.74 1.87 5.91
C ARG A 113 12.27 3.22 5.40
N THR A 114 12.05 3.29 4.10
CA THR A 114 11.45 4.43 3.40
C THR A 114 9.95 4.22 3.27
N MET A 115 9.15 5.23 3.65
CA MET A 115 7.74 5.29 3.29
C MET A 115 7.58 5.98 1.93
N TYR A 116 6.94 5.32 1.01
CA TYR A 116 6.54 5.87 -0.28
C TYR A 116 5.10 6.39 -0.20
N VAL A 117 4.91 7.62 -0.65
CA VAL A 117 3.59 8.27 -0.72
C VAL A 117 3.13 8.26 -2.17
N ILE A 118 2.10 7.51 -2.48
CA ILE A 118 1.64 7.24 -3.85
C ILE A 118 0.27 7.86 -4.07
N PRO A 119 0.15 9.03 -4.70
CA PRO A 119 -1.13 9.49 -5.22
C PRO A 119 -1.59 8.57 -6.35
N TYR A 120 -2.82 8.06 -6.29
CA TYR A 120 -3.32 7.15 -7.32
C TYR A 120 -4.79 7.40 -7.68
N CYS A 121 -5.17 6.94 -8.87
CA CYS A 121 -6.53 6.95 -9.38
C CYS A 121 -6.90 5.56 -9.90
N MET A 122 -8.02 5.04 -9.41
CA MET A 122 -8.63 3.81 -9.92
C MET A 122 -9.62 4.19 -11.01
N SER A 123 -9.18 4.41 -12.20
CA SER A 123 -9.92 4.71 -13.43
C SER A 123 -9.14 5.71 -14.30
N VAL A 124 -9.78 6.28 -15.31
CA VAL A 124 -9.22 7.39 -16.09
C VAL A 124 -9.28 8.67 -15.25
N VAL A 125 -8.16 9.38 -15.15
CA VAL A 125 -8.08 10.65 -14.43
C VAL A 125 -9.07 11.67 -15.02
N GLY A 126 -9.80 12.35 -14.16
CA GLY A 126 -10.85 13.31 -14.56
C GLY A 126 -12.20 12.67 -14.89
N SER A 127 -12.33 11.34 -14.88
CA SER A 127 -13.62 10.68 -15.06
C SER A 127 -14.55 10.94 -13.86
N PRO A 128 -15.87 11.14 -14.09
CA PRO A 128 -16.84 11.27 -12.98
C PRO A 128 -16.98 10.02 -12.12
N PHE A 129 -16.48 8.87 -12.59
CA PHE A 129 -16.45 7.60 -11.85
C PHE A 129 -15.11 7.30 -11.20
N ALA A 130 -14.13 8.21 -11.38
CA ALA A 130 -12.80 8.01 -10.82
C ALA A 130 -12.82 8.05 -9.28
N LYS A 131 -11.97 7.21 -8.68
CA LYS A 131 -11.68 7.23 -7.25
C LYS A 131 -10.21 7.58 -7.06
N TYR A 132 -9.98 8.56 -6.22
CA TYR A 132 -8.65 9.09 -5.96
C TYR A 132 -8.22 8.74 -4.54
N GLY A 133 -6.96 8.42 -4.36
CA GLY A 133 -6.43 8.06 -3.05
C GLY A 133 -4.95 8.31 -2.92
N ILE A 134 -4.48 8.10 -1.71
CA ILE A 134 -3.07 8.02 -1.34
C ILE A 134 -2.82 6.62 -0.80
N GLU A 135 -1.84 5.91 -1.34
CA GLU A 135 -1.30 4.70 -0.73
C GLU A 135 0.03 5.03 -0.06
N LEU A 136 0.19 4.62 1.19
CA LEU A 136 1.44 4.66 1.93
C LEU A 136 2.00 3.24 2.04
N THR A 137 3.26 3.05 1.67
CA THR A 137 3.89 1.72 1.71
C THR A 137 5.39 1.81 1.94
N ASP A 138 5.97 0.78 2.54
CA ASP A 138 7.41 0.58 2.67
C ASP A 138 7.98 -0.43 1.64
N SER A 139 7.22 -0.75 0.58
CA SER A 139 7.59 -1.72 -0.45
C SER A 139 7.75 -1.07 -1.82
N ILE A 140 8.95 -1.17 -2.40
CA ILE A 140 9.19 -0.74 -3.79
C ILE A 140 8.37 -1.60 -4.77
N TYR A 141 8.19 -2.88 -4.46
CA TYR A 141 7.36 -3.76 -5.26
C TYR A 141 5.93 -3.23 -5.38
N VAL A 142 5.32 -2.75 -4.29
CA VAL A 142 3.98 -2.15 -4.31
C VAL A 142 3.95 -0.91 -5.19
N VAL A 143 4.93 -0.01 -5.07
CA VAL A 143 5.04 1.19 -5.92
C VAL A 143 5.03 0.81 -7.40
N LEU A 144 5.90 -0.13 -7.80
CA LEU A 144 6.05 -0.53 -9.19
C LEU A 144 4.81 -1.24 -9.74
N ASN A 145 4.10 -2.00 -8.91
CA ASN A 145 2.85 -2.63 -9.33
C ASN A 145 1.70 -1.63 -9.45
N MET A 146 1.61 -0.66 -8.57
CA MET A 146 0.61 0.41 -8.70
C MET A 146 0.79 1.22 -9.98
N ALA A 147 2.02 1.41 -10.45
CA ALA A 147 2.30 2.03 -11.74
C ALA A 147 1.69 1.28 -12.93
N ILE A 148 1.55 -0.04 -12.81
CA ILE A 148 0.95 -0.90 -13.84
C ILE A 148 -0.59 -0.93 -13.71
N MET A 149 -1.10 -0.98 -12.48
CA MET A 149 -2.51 -1.23 -12.19
C MET A 149 -3.36 0.04 -12.09
N THR A 150 -2.75 1.20 -11.85
CA THR A 150 -3.45 2.46 -11.60
C THR A 150 -2.90 3.58 -12.48
N ARG A 151 -3.49 4.78 -12.38
CA ARG A 151 -2.86 6.05 -12.80
C ARG A 151 -2.32 6.66 -11.53
N MET A 152 -1.06 7.01 -11.51
CA MET A 152 -0.44 7.48 -10.27
C MET A 152 0.54 8.63 -10.49
N GLY A 153 0.80 9.33 -9.40
CA GLY A 153 1.79 10.39 -9.35
C GLY A 153 1.21 11.79 -9.42
N ALA A 154 2.00 12.73 -9.91
CA ALA A 154 1.69 14.15 -9.88
C ALA A 154 0.38 14.52 -10.61
N GLU A 155 0.01 13.79 -11.66
CA GLU A 155 -1.23 14.03 -12.41
C GLU A 155 -2.51 13.80 -11.60
N VAL A 156 -2.43 12.98 -10.54
CA VAL A 156 -3.56 12.66 -9.67
C VAL A 156 -3.79 13.72 -8.61
N VAL A 157 -2.74 14.40 -8.18
CA VAL A 157 -2.74 15.33 -7.05
C VAL A 157 -3.81 16.42 -7.11
N PRO A 158 -4.10 17.06 -8.28
CA PRO A 158 -5.13 18.08 -8.37
C PRO A 158 -6.56 17.60 -8.08
N TYR A 159 -6.79 16.29 -8.08
CA TYR A 159 -8.10 15.68 -7.88
C TYR A 159 -8.31 15.14 -6.45
N LEU A 160 -7.28 15.19 -5.59
CA LEU A 160 -7.39 14.80 -4.20
C LEU A 160 -8.18 15.85 -3.41
N ASP A 161 -9.30 15.44 -2.85
CA ASP A 161 -10.10 16.23 -1.92
C ASP A 161 -9.94 15.72 -0.48
N GLU A 162 -10.74 16.18 0.46
CA GLU A 162 -10.72 15.74 1.86
C GLU A 162 -11.26 14.30 2.07
N ASN A 163 -12.02 13.78 1.08
CA ASN A 163 -12.62 12.45 1.11
C ASN A 163 -11.81 11.40 0.33
N PHE A 164 -10.54 11.66 0.07
CA PHE A 164 -9.67 10.72 -0.63
C PHE A 164 -9.60 9.34 0.06
N ILE A 165 -9.32 8.30 -0.71
CA ILE A 165 -9.12 6.95 -0.17
C ILE A 165 -7.73 6.89 0.48
N LYS A 166 -7.70 6.39 1.71
CA LYS A 166 -6.52 6.31 2.57
C LYS A 166 -6.03 4.85 2.63
N GLY A 167 -4.93 4.55 1.97
CA GLY A 167 -4.31 3.24 2.01
C GLY A 167 -3.03 3.25 2.85
N LEU A 168 -2.91 2.31 3.78
CA LEU A 168 -1.69 2.12 4.57
C LEU A 168 -1.27 0.66 4.52
N HIS A 169 -0.16 0.40 3.85
CA HIS A 169 0.49 -0.90 3.79
C HIS A 169 1.85 -0.88 4.46
N ALA A 170 2.15 -1.86 5.31
CA ALA A 170 3.47 -2.08 5.87
C ALA A 170 3.87 -3.55 5.77
N ARG A 171 5.07 -3.82 5.26
CA ARG A 171 5.65 -5.18 5.26
C ARG A 171 5.93 -5.66 6.68
N ALA A 172 6.30 -4.77 7.58
CA ALA A 172 6.68 -5.08 8.95
C ALA A 172 7.66 -6.28 9.00
N ASN A 173 7.33 -7.32 9.75
CA ASN A 173 8.14 -8.54 9.88
C ASN A 173 7.65 -9.70 9.00
N LEU A 174 6.63 -9.49 8.18
CA LEU A 174 5.94 -10.52 7.39
C LEU A 174 5.37 -11.66 8.25
N ASP A 175 5.02 -11.38 9.52
CA ASP A 175 4.48 -12.37 10.45
C ASP A 175 3.08 -12.82 9.99
N PRO A 176 2.88 -14.10 9.65
CA PRO A 176 1.59 -14.60 9.20
C PRO A 176 0.51 -14.58 10.29
N GLU A 177 0.91 -14.65 11.58
CA GLU A 177 -0.03 -14.60 12.70
C GLU A 177 -0.52 -13.17 13.01
N GLU A 178 0.25 -12.16 12.59
CA GLU A 178 -0.06 -10.74 12.73
C GLU A 178 -0.39 -10.07 11.40
N ARG A 179 -0.67 -10.85 10.36
CA ARG A 179 -1.08 -10.37 9.05
C ARG A 179 -2.55 -10.01 9.05
N TYR A 180 -2.88 -8.79 8.65
CA TYR A 180 -4.25 -8.30 8.54
C TYR A 180 -4.45 -7.48 7.27
N ILE A 181 -5.63 -7.63 6.66
CA ILE A 181 -6.18 -6.74 5.63
C ILE A 181 -7.51 -6.24 6.16
N VAL A 182 -7.66 -4.95 6.36
CA VAL A 182 -8.84 -4.36 7.01
C VAL A 182 -9.33 -3.17 6.22
N GLN A 183 -10.63 -3.12 6.02
CA GLN A 183 -11.33 -2.01 5.40
C GLN A 183 -12.24 -1.33 6.44
N PHE A 184 -12.17 0.01 6.48
CA PHE A 184 -13.06 0.87 7.27
C PHE A 184 -13.85 1.75 6.28
N PRO A 185 -15.00 1.25 5.80
CA PRO A 185 -15.73 1.88 4.69
C PRO A 185 -16.16 3.31 4.96
N GLU A 186 -16.63 3.61 6.18
CA GLU A 186 -17.10 4.94 6.55
C GLU A 186 -15.98 5.98 6.63
N ASP A 187 -14.73 5.53 6.84
CA ASP A 187 -13.57 6.41 6.95
C ASP A 187 -12.76 6.50 5.63
N ASN A 188 -13.17 5.74 4.61
CA ASN A 188 -12.41 5.55 3.36
C ASN A 188 -10.97 5.05 3.62
N VAL A 189 -10.77 4.15 4.60
CA VAL A 189 -9.46 3.65 5.00
C VAL A 189 -9.33 2.16 4.69
N ILE A 190 -8.17 1.80 4.14
CA ILE A 190 -7.74 0.41 3.93
C ILE A 190 -6.37 0.24 4.59
N MET A 191 -6.23 -0.74 5.46
CA MET A 191 -4.98 -1.02 6.16
C MET A 191 -4.54 -2.47 5.92
N SER A 192 -3.28 -2.66 5.58
CA SER A 192 -2.69 -3.98 5.35
C SER A 192 -1.31 -4.07 5.97
N ILE A 193 -1.07 -5.07 6.79
CA ILE A 193 0.19 -5.25 7.50
C ILE A 193 0.69 -6.70 7.43
N ASN A 194 2.01 -6.86 7.49
CA ASN A 194 2.72 -8.14 7.44
C ASN A 194 2.55 -8.90 6.12
N SER A 195 2.33 -8.19 5.00
CA SER A 195 2.31 -8.78 3.66
C SER A 195 3.25 -8.04 2.71
N GLY A 196 4.01 -8.78 1.90
CA GLY A 196 4.81 -8.24 0.80
C GLY A 196 4.04 -8.17 -0.53
N TYR A 197 2.83 -8.76 -0.57
CA TYR A 197 1.99 -8.88 -1.78
C TYR A 197 2.64 -9.55 -2.99
N GLY A 198 3.81 -10.13 -2.83
CA GLY A 198 4.47 -10.90 -3.88
C GLY A 198 4.01 -12.36 -3.93
N GLY A 199 4.38 -13.05 -4.99
CA GLY A 199 4.33 -14.51 -5.01
C GLY A 199 5.41 -15.09 -4.10
N ASN A 200 5.08 -16.02 -3.23
CA ASN A 200 6.07 -16.68 -2.41
C ASN A 200 6.94 -17.67 -3.20
N VAL A 201 8.05 -18.13 -2.63
CA VAL A 201 9.00 -19.03 -3.30
C VAL A 201 8.40 -20.37 -3.72
N LEU A 202 7.26 -20.75 -3.17
CA LEU A 202 6.56 -21.99 -3.48
C LEU A 202 5.55 -21.83 -4.63
N GLN A 203 5.15 -20.63 -4.96
CA GLN A 203 4.11 -20.32 -5.97
C GLN A 203 4.67 -20.05 -7.36
N GLY A 204 5.89 -20.03 -7.61
CA GLY A 204 6.47 -19.74 -8.93
C GLY A 204 6.78 -20.99 -9.75
N LYS A 205 5.89 -21.93 -9.77
CA LYS A 205 6.12 -23.21 -10.48
C LYS A 205 5.47 -23.21 -11.85
#